data_178b83260986145a20a37ad1a8461433
#
_entry.id   178b83260986145a20a37ad1a8461433
#
_cell.length_a   1.000
_cell.length_b   1.000
_cell.length_c   1.000
_cell.angle_alpha   90.00
_cell.angle_beta   90.00
_cell.angle_gamma   90.00
#
_symmetry.space_group_name_H-M   'P 1'
#
loop_
_entity.id
_entity.type
_entity.pdbx_description
1 polymer ?
#
loop_
_entity_poly.entity_id
_entity_poly.type
_entity_poly.pdbx_seq_one_letter_code
_entity_poly.pdbx_strand_id
1 'polypeptide(L)'
;TPMIESIIKEIADHVYDALFTVIEGPIADRLSQEKNKIENALFKTIPFVPQNNFNDLLGAHDMVIVRGEDSLTRALVVGRPLIWHIYPQENGAHLDKITAFCDWYTKGWPEDVQKAFLNIHLILNDFMPQEGIKYVINILFLNKNLWIETAQRHAHTLQKKGSAAQNLVDFWQKLR
;
A
#
# COMPACT_ATOMS: atom_id res chain seq x y z
N THR A 1 -1.88 -8.71 -11.81
CA THR A 1 -1.56 -7.88 -12.98
C THR A 1 -0.07 -7.93 -13.26
N PRO A 2 0.38 -7.86 -14.53
CA PRO A 2 1.81 -7.75 -14.88
C PRO A 2 2.51 -6.57 -14.20
N MET A 3 1.75 -5.54 -13.84
CA MET A 3 2.24 -4.31 -13.22
C MET A 3 2.90 -4.52 -11.87
N ILE A 4 2.46 -5.51 -11.06
CA ILE A 4 3.06 -5.74 -9.75
C ILE A 4 4.52 -6.21 -9.86
N GLU A 5 4.84 -6.98 -10.88
CA GLU A 5 6.20 -7.47 -11.14
C GLU A 5 7.13 -6.31 -11.49
N SER A 6 6.68 -5.41 -12.35
CA SER A 6 7.42 -4.19 -12.72
C SER A 6 7.65 -3.28 -11.52
N ILE A 7 6.64 -3.09 -10.67
CA ILE A 7 6.76 -2.30 -9.43
C ILE A 7 7.78 -2.94 -8.48
N ILE A 8 7.69 -4.25 -8.24
CA ILE A 8 8.60 -4.98 -7.37
C ILE A 8 10.04 -4.90 -7.88
N LYS A 9 10.24 -5.05 -9.19
CA LYS A 9 11.57 -4.90 -9.80
C LYS A 9 12.16 -3.51 -9.55
N GLU A 10 11.41 -2.47 -9.84
CA GLU A 10 11.88 -1.10 -9.62
C GLU A 10 12.12 -0.80 -8.12
N ILE A 11 11.33 -1.37 -7.21
CA ILE A 11 11.58 -1.26 -5.76
C ILE A 11 12.90 -1.96 -5.40
N ALA A 12 13.14 -3.18 -5.92
CA ALA A 12 14.37 -3.92 -5.66
C ALA A 12 15.62 -3.19 -6.12
N ASP A 13 15.52 -2.39 -7.19
CA ASP A 13 16.63 -1.56 -7.68
C ASP A 13 16.96 -0.38 -6.74
N HIS A 14 16.05 -0.02 -5.82
CA HIS A 14 16.25 1.08 -4.85
C HIS A 14 16.61 0.59 -3.44
N VAL A 15 16.53 -0.71 -3.18
CA VAL A 15 16.74 -1.31 -1.85
C VAL A 15 17.75 -2.44 -1.95
N TYR A 16 18.88 -2.30 -1.27
CA TYR A 16 19.88 -3.37 -1.19
C TYR A 16 19.31 -4.56 -0.39
N ASP A 17 19.43 -5.79 -0.92
CA ASP A 17 18.94 -7.03 -0.31
C ASP A 17 17.44 -6.98 0.07
N ALA A 18 16.59 -6.49 -0.84
CA ALA A 18 15.16 -6.42 -0.61
C ALA A 18 14.53 -7.79 -0.37
N LEU A 19 13.83 -7.96 0.76
CA LEU A 19 13.04 -9.16 1.05
C LEU A 19 11.55 -8.91 0.80
N PHE A 20 11.00 -9.60 -0.18
CA PHE A 20 9.56 -9.59 -0.48
C PHE A 20 8.88 -10.80 0.14
N THR A 21 8.03 -10.55 1.15
CA THR A 21 7.16 -11.57 1.71
C THR A 21 5.82 -11.54 0.98
N VAL A 22 5.43 -12.66 0.40
CA VAL A 22 4.21 -12.78 -0.40
C VAL A 22 3.31 -13.85 0.21
N ILE A 23 2.06 -13.50 0.48
CA ILE A 23 1.06 -14.48 0.93
C ILE A 23 0.70 -15.40 -0.24
N GLU A 24 0.57 -16.70 0.01
CA GLU A 24 0.17 -17.71 -0.99
C GLU A 24 -1.07 -17.28 -1.80
N GLY A 25 -1.08 -17.63 -3.07
CA GLY A 25 -2.14 -17.29 -4.02
C GLY A 25 -1.60 -16.87 -5.38
N PRO A 26 -2.46 -16.44 -6.30
CA PRO A 26 -2.11 -16.20 -7.70
C PRO A 26 -0.94 -15.22 -7.92
N ILE A 27 -0.75 -14.25 -7.02
CA ILE A 27 0.38 -13.30 -7.10
C ILE A 27 1.69 -14.02 -6.71
N ALA A 28 1.67 -14.85 -5.65
CA ALA A 28 2.83 -15.62 -5.24
C ALA A 28 3.27 -16.61 -6.32
N ASP A 29 2.31 -17.30 -6.96
CA ASP A 29 2.56 -18.23 -8.04
C ASP A 29 3.27 -17.55 -9.22
N ARG A 30 2.80 -16.37 -9.62
CA ARG A 30 3.41 -15.57 -10.69
C ARG A 30 4.82 -15.10 -10.32
N LEU A 31 5.00 -14.52 -9.15
CA LEU A 31 6.30 -14.02 -8.70
C LEU A 31 7.32 -15.17 -8.56
N SER A 32 6.86 -16.37 -8.21
CA SER A 32 7.71 -17.55 -8.16
C SER A 32 8.28 -17.93 -9.53
N GLN A 33 7.56 -17.67 -10.62
CA GLN A 33 8.02 -17.89 -11.99
C GLN A 33 9.02 -16.80 -12.46
N GLU A 34 8.85 -15.58 -11.97
CA GLU A 34 9.62 -14.39 -12.36
C GLU A 34 10.81 -14.09 -11.42
N LYS A 35 10.89 -14.73 -10.24
CA LYS A 35 11.88 -14.42 -9.19
C LYS A 35 13.34 -14.42 -9.68
N ASN A 36 13.66 -15.25 -10.66
CA ASN A 36 15.02 -15.33 -11.22
C ASN A 36 15.34 -14.19 -12.18
N LYS A 37 14.36 -13.36 -12.54
CA LYS A 37 14.51 -12.19 -13.41
C LYS A 37 14.63 -10.86 -12.63
N ILE A 38 14.42 -10.91 -11.31
CA ILE A 38 14.54 -9.74 -10.44
C ILE A 38 15.80 -9.92 -9.60
N GLU A 39 16.85 -9.22 -10.04
CA GLU A 39 18.11 -9.17 -9.30
C GLU A 39 17.92 -8.35 -8.00
N ASN A 40 18.76 -8.58 -7.01
CA ASN A 40 18.75 -7.88 -5.70
C ASN A 40 17.45 -8.07 -4.88
N ALA A 41 16.67 -9.13 -5.15
CA ALA A 41 15.45 -9.42 -4.42
C ALA A 41 15.41 -10.86 -3.92
N LEU A 42 15.05 -11.02 -2.65
CA LEU A 42 14.71 -12.31 -2.06
C LEU A 42 13.18 -12.42 -1.96
N PHE A 43 12.64 -13.58 -2.33
CA PHE A 43 11.20 -13.84 -2.25
C PHE A 43 10.91 -14.96 -1.26
N LYS A 44 10.02 -14.67 -0.32
CA LYS A 44 9.51 -15.62 0.67
C LYS A 44 8.00 -15.74 0.52
N THR A 45 7.51 -16.87 0.08
CA THR A 45 6.07 -17.17 0.12
C THR A 45 5.72 -17.71 1.50
N ILE A 46 4.65 -17.19 2.08
CA ILE A 46 4.11 -17.61 3.37
C ILE A 46 2.66 -18.08 3.19
N PRO A 47 2.17 -19.02 4.01
CA PRO A 47 0.78 -19.43 3.99
C PRO A 47 -0.16 -18.28 4.37
N PHE A 48 -1.45 -18.46 4.13
CA PHE A 48 -2.48 -17.52 4.55
C PHE A 48 -2.39 -17.25 6.07
N VAL A 49 -2.38 -15.99 6.43
CA VAL A 49 -2.21 -15.53 7.81
C VAL A 49 -3.58 -15.25 8.43
N PRO A 50 -3.92 -15.84 9.59
CA PRO A 50 -5.13 -15.52 10.32
C PRO A 50 -5.27 -14.01 10.59
N GLN A 51 -6.50 -13.53 10.58
CA GLN A 51 -6.81 -12.09 10.68
C GLN A 51 -6.25 -11.41 11.95
N ASN A 52 -6.17 -12.13 13.06
CA ASN A 52 -5.60 -11.64 14.32
C ASN A 52 -4.08 -11.40 14.25
N ASN A 53 -3.37 -12.12 13.39
CA ASN A 53 -1.91 -12.00 13.23
C ASN A 53 -1.51 -11.10 12.04
N PHE A 54 -2.49 -10.66 11.24
CA PHE A 54 -2.22 -9.92 10.01
C PHE A 54 -1.62 -8.52 10.27
N ASN A 55 -2.02 -7.86 11.37
CA ASN A 55 -1.43 -6.58 11.75
C ASN A 55 0.06 -6.73 12.12
N ASP A 56 0.44 -7.81 12.80
CA ASP A 56 1.83 -8.09 13.16
C ASP A 56 2.66 -8.36 11.91
N LEU A 57 2.10 -9.08 10.95
CA LEU A 57 2.73 -9.28 9.65
C LEU A 57 2.98 -7.95 8.93
N LEU A 58 1.96 -7.09 8.83
CA LEU A 58 2.12 -5.77 8.21
C LEU A 58 3.18 -4.93 8.94
N GLY A 59 3.18 -4.96 10.27
CA GLY A 59 4.12 -4.22 11.11
C GLY A 59 5.56 -4.69 11.03
N ALA A 60 5.79 -5.92 10.61
CA ALA A 60 7.13 -6.50 10.43
C ALA A 60 7.85 -6.03 9.16
N HIS A 61 7.18 -5.28 8.27
CA HIS A 61 7.72 -4.84 6.99
C HIS A 61 7.86 -3.31 6.95
N ASP A 62 8.84 -2.83 6.17
CA ASP A 62 9.09 -1.40 6.00
C ASP A 62 8.06 -0.73 5.07
N MET A 63 7.53 -1.49 4.12
CA MET A 63 6.50 -1.06 3.18
C MET A 63 5.57 -2.22 2.85
N VAL A 64 4.31 -1.93 2.55
CA VAL A 64 3.31 -2.94 2.23
C VAL A 64 2.53 -2.60 0.95
N ILE A 65 2.23 -3.63 0.15
CA ILE A 65 1.27 -3.54 -0.94
C ILE A 65 0.06 -4.35 -0.50
N VAL A 66 -1.06 -3.68 -0.32
CA VAL A 66 -2.29 -4.31 0.22
C VAL A 66 -3.40 -4.30 -0.82
N ARG A 67 -4.30 -5.28 -0.71
CA ARG A 67 -5.45 -5.41 -1.60
C ARG A 67 -6.75 -5.41 -0.80
N GLY A 68 -7.78 -4.75 -1.34
CA GLY A 68 -9.08 -4.64 -0.66
C GLY A 68 -9.11 -3.61 0.46
N GLU A 69 -10.32 -3.26 0.90
CA GLU A 69 -10.54 -2.17 1.87
C GLU A 69 -10.16 -2.55 3.31
N ASP A 70 -10.37 -3.82 3.73
CA ASP A 70 -9.98 -4.27 5.07
C ASP A 70 -8.45 -4.22 5.25
N SER A 71 -7.70 -4.74 4.27
CA SER A 71 -6.25 -4.71 4.30
C SER A 71 -5.69 -3.29 4.25
N LEU A 72 -6.32 -2.38 3.50
CA LEU A 72 -5.99 -0.95 3.50
C LEU A 72 -6.16 -0.34 4.89
N THR A 73 -7.33 -0.57 5.50
CA THR A 73 -7.62 -0.05 6.85
C THR A 73 -6.60 -0.52 7.87
N ARG A 74 -6.23 -1.81 7.83
CA ARG A 74 -5.22 -2.38 8.71
C ARG A 74 -3.83 -1.79 8.49
N ALA A 75 -3.41 -1.64 7.23
CA ALA A 75 -2.13 -1.03 6.88
C ALA A 75 -2.04 0.43 7.37
N LEU A 76 -3.12 1.20 7.24
CA LEU A 76 -3.22 2.56 7.77
C LEU A 76 -3.08 2.61 9.29
N VAL A 77 -3.72 1.69 10.03
CA VAL A 77 -3.62 1.61 11.50
C VAL A 77 -2.24 1.18 11.95
N VAL A 78 -1.59 0.29 11.22
CA VAL A 78 -0.21 -0.16 11.50
C VAL A 78 0.83 0.94 11.22
N GLY A 79 0.55 1.85 10.28
CA GLY A 79 1.38 3.02 10.02
C GLY A 79 2.66 2.72 9.23
N ARG A 80 2.58 1.81 8.27
CA ARG A 80 3.66 1.56 7.31
C ARG A 80 3.38 2.27 5.99
N PRO A 81 4.40 2.74 5.26
CA PRO A 81 4.26 3.13 3.87
C PRO A 81 3.49 2.07 3.08
N LEU A 82 2.51 2.48 2.33
CA LEU A 82 1.64 1.52 1.65
C LEU A 82 1.32 1.93 0.21
N ILE A 83 1.06 0.92 -0.63
CA ILE A 83 0.45 1.05 -1.95
C ILE A 83 -0.83 0.20 -1.95
N TRP A 84 -1.91 0.73 -2.48
CA TRP A 84 -3.21 0.06 -2.50
C TRP A 84 -3.55 -0.47 -3.88
N HIS A 85 -3.66 -1.79 -3.98
CA HIS A 85 -4.15 -2.52 -5.15
C HIS A 85 -5.62 -2.89 -4.91
N ILE A 86 -6.54 -2.00 -5.28
CA ILE A 86 -7.97 -2.19 -5.05
C ILE A 86 -8.54 -3.29 -5.95
N TYR A 87 -9.64 -3.94 -5.52
CA TYR A 87 -10.39 -4.83 -6.40
C TYR A 87 -11.11 -4.00 -7.49
N PRO A 88 -11.00 -4.40 -8.78
CA PRO A 88 -11.77 -3.78 -9.85
C PRO A 88 -13.26 -3.76 -9.51
N GLN A 89 -13.92 -2.65 -9.77
CA GLN A 89 -15.35 -2.46 -9.55
C GLN A 89 -16.03 -2.08 -10.87
N GLU A 90 -17.30 -2.43 -10.99
CA GLU A 90 -18.09 -2.05 -12.15
C GLU A 90 -18.09 -0.53 -12.38
N ASN A 91 -18.15 -0.11 -13.65
CA ASN A 91 -18.16 1.30 -14.06
C ASN A 91 -16.93 2.13 -13.59
N GLY A 92 -15.81 1.49 -13.23
CA GLY A 92 -14.59 2.20 -12.86
C GLY A 92 -14.65 2.95 -11.52
N ALA A 93 -15.65 2.69 -10.67
CA ALA A 93 -15.83 3.35 -9.35
C ALA A 93 -14.60 3.25 -8.43
N HIS A 94 -13.74 2.26 -8.65
CA HIS A 94 -12.48 2.13 -7.90
C HIS A 94 -11.45 3.22 -8.26
N LEU A 95 -11.55 3.89 -9.42
CA LEU A 95 -10.71 5.04 -9.76
C LEU A 95 -10.98 6.23 -8.83
N ASP A 96 -12.25 6.54 -8.58
CA ASP A 96 -12.63 7.64 -7.68
C ASP A 96 -12.15 7.38 -6.26
N LYS A 97 -12.24 6.11 -5.80
CA LYS A 97 -11.74 5.70 -4.49
C LYS A 97 -10.21 5.86 -4.38
N ILE A 98 -9.46 5.44 -5.42
CA ILE A 98 -8.01 5.60 -5.46
C ILE A 98 -7.63 7.08 -5.41
N THR A 99 -8.25 7.91 -6.24
CA THR A 99 -7.97 9.34 -6.30
C THR A 99 -8.25 10.01 -4.96
N ALA A 100 -9.43 9.77 -4.39
CA ALA A 100 -9.80 10.33 -3.08
C ALA A 100 -8.85 9.84 -1.95
N PHE A 101 -8.43 8.58 -1.99
CA PHE A 101 -7.44 8.05 -1.05
C PHE A 101 -6.09 8.75 -1.19
N CYS A 102 -5.57 8.88 -2.42
CA CYS A 102 -4.29 9.52 -2.67
C CYS A 102 -4.29 11.00 -2.26
N ASP A 103 -5.34 11.75 -2.60
CA ASP A 103 -5.49 13.15 -2.22
C ASP A 103 -5.52 13.34 -0.69
N TRP A 104 -6.26 12.48 0.01
CA TRP A 104 -6.32 12.51 1.47
C TRP A 104 -4.98 12.12 2.10
N TYR A 105 -4.36 11.05 1.61
CA TYR A 105 -3.14 10.49 2.20
C TYR A 105 -1.95 11.42 2.07
N THR A 106 -1.81 12.05 0.90
CA THR A 106 -0.65 12.90 0.56
C THR A 106 -0.88 14.39 0.83
N LYS A 107 -1.96 14.73 1.54
CA LYS A 107 -2.27 16.12 1.84
C LYS A 107 -1.10 16.85 2.51
N GLY A 108 -0.61 17.90 1.85
CA GLY A 108 0.53 18.70 2.31
C GLY A 108 1.89 18.22 1.81
N TRP A 109 1.95 17.22 0.95
CA TRP A 109 3.18 16.85 0.25
C TRP A 109 3.51 17.82 -0.89
N PRO A 110 4.76 17.89 -1.36
CA PRO A 110 5.10 18.56 -2.61
C PRO A 110 4.28 17.99 -3.79
N GLU A 111 3.92 18.83 -4.74
CA GLU A 111 2.99 18.46 -5.83
C GLU A 111 3.54 17.34 -6.71
N ASP A 112 4.84 17.32 -6.99
CA ASP A 112 5.50 16.28 -7.77
C ASP A 112 5.47 14.92 -7.05
N VAL A 113 5.60 14.91 -5.72
CA VAL A 113 5.52 13.70 -4.90
C VAL A 113 4.07 13.20 -4.79
N GLN A 114 3.10 14.10 -4.68
CA GLN A 114 1.66 13.75 -4.73
C GLN A 114 1.32 13.08 -6.07
N LYS A 115 1.77 13.67 -7.18
CA LYS A 115 1.58 13.10 -8.53
C LYS A 115 2.24 11.73 -8.66
N ALA A 116 3.46 11.57 -8.15
CA ALA A 116 4.14 10.28 -8.16
C ALA A 116 3.37 9.22 -7.36
N PHE A 117 2.84 9.59 -6.18
CA PHE A 117 2.04 8.69 -5.35
C PHE A 117 0.72 8.28 -6.04
N LEU A 118 0.03 9.20 -6.66
CA LEU A 118 -1.16 8.90 -7.45
C LEU A 118 -0.80 8.00 -8.65
N ASN A 119 0.25 8.32 -9.38
CA ASN A 119 0.64 7.58 -10.58
C ASN A 119 0.99 6.12 -10.27
N ILE A 120 1.71 5.81 -9.17
CA ILE A 120 2.00 4.42 -8.81
C ILE A 120 0.70 3.63 -8.54
N HIS A 121 -0.30 4.26 -7.94
CA HIS A 121 -1.59 3.65 -7.70
C HIS A 121 -2.37 3.43 -9.02
N LEU A 122 -2.35 4.41 -9.92
CA LEU A 122 -3.01 4.29 -11.23
C LEU A 122 -2.36 3.20 -12.09
N ILE A 123 -1.03 3.11 -12.09
CA ILE A 123 -0.29 2.06 -12.79
C ILE A 123 -0.63 0.68 -12.21
N LEU A 124 -0.57 0.49 -10.89
CA LEU A 124 -0.84 -0.78 -10.24
C LEU A 124 -2.28 -1.28 -10.48
N ASN A 125 -3.21 -0.35 -10.66
CA ASN A 125 -4.64 -0.64 -10.84
C ASN A 125 -5.09 -0.56 -12.32
N ASP A 126 -4.16 -0.63 -13.27
CA ASP A 126 -4.39 -0.70 -14.73
C ASP A 126 -5.10 0.53 -15.34
N PHE A 127 -5.02 1.72 -14.68
CA PHE A 127 -5.53 2.99 -15.22
C PHE A 127 -4.48 3.81 -15.98
N MET A 128 -3.21 3.48 -15.83
CA MET A 128 -2.11 4.09 -16.55
C MET A 128 -1.13 3.02 -17.04
N PRO A 129 -0.48 3.24 -18.18
CA PRO A 129 0.57 2.36 -18.67
C PRO A 129 1.79 2.41 -17.75
N GLN A 130 2.66 1.39 -17.86
CA GLN A 130 3.84 1.26 -16.97
C GLN A 130 5.02 2.18 -17.35
N GLU A 131 4.92 2.88 -18.48
CA GLU A 131 5.94 3.82 -18.92
C GLU A 131 6.12 4.91 -17.86
N GLY A 132 7.36 5.10 -17.43
CA GLY A 132 7.68 6.07 -16.37
C GLY A 132 7.63 5.52 -14.93
N ILE A 133 7.33 4.24 -14.72
CA ILE A 133 7.30 3.61 -13.39
C ILE A 133 8.60 3.83 -12.61
N LYS A 134 9.74 3.72 -13.29
CA LYS A 134 11.07 3.98 -12.72
C LYS A 134 11.18 5.40 -12.16
N TYR A 135 10.73 6.39 -12.91
CA TYR A 135 10.74 7.79 -12.48
C TYR A 135 9.83 8.01 -11.27
N VAL A 136 8.63 7.42 -11.30
CA VAL A 136 7.65 7.49 -10.20
C VAL A 136 8.23 6.90 -8.91
N ILE A 137 8.78 5.69 -8.98
CA ILE A 137 9.38 5.03 -7.83
C ILE A 137 10.59 5.80 -7.32
N ASN A 138 11.44 6.33 -8.21
CA ASN A 138 12.58 7.15 -7.80
C ASN A 138 12.15 8.37 -6.99
N ILE A 139 11.11 9.12 -7.41
CA ILE A 139 10.57 10.25 -6.65
C ILE A 139 10.09 9.81 -5.26
N LEU A 140 9.36 8.71 -5.17
CA LEU A 140 8.83 8.21 -3.90
C LEU A 140 9.96 7.79 -2.95
N PHE A 141 11.00 7.11 -3.45
CA PHE A 141 12.13 6.67 -2.63
C PHE A 141 13.04 7.82 -2.21
N LEU A 142 13.22 8.85 -3.03
CA LEU A 142 13.90 10.09 -2.63
C LEU A 142 13.16 10.80 -1.49
N ASN A 143 11.84 10.62 -1.41
CA ASN A 143 10.98 11.21 -0.38
C ASN A 143 10.49 10.16 0.66
N LYS A 144 11.21 9.05 0.83
CA LYS A 144 10.79 7.95 1.72
C LYS A 144 10.52 8.38 3.16
N ASN A 145 11.29 9.32 3.70
CA ASN A 145 11.10 9.81 5.06
C ASN A 145 9.75 10.53 5.21
N LEU A 146 9.38 11.37 4.25
CA LEU A 146 8.06 12.02 4.21
C LEU A 146 6.94 10.97 4.16
N TRP A 147 7.12 9.89 3.41
CA TRP A 147 6.14 8.80 3.33
C TRP A 147 6.01 8.06 4.66
N ILE A 148 7.13 7.71 5.30
CA ILE A 148 7.16 7.06 6.63
C ILE A 148 6.48 7.94 7.68
N GLU A 149 6.84 9.21 7.78
CA GLU A 149 6.26 10.15 8.73
C GLU A 149 4.75 10.33 8.52
N THR A 150 4.32 10.37 7.27
CA THR A 150 2.90 10.47 6.92
C THR A 150 2.13 9.22 7.33
N ALA A 151 2.67 8.02 7.06
CA ALA A 151 2.06 6.76 7.48
C ALA A 151 1.88 6.71 9.01
N GLN A 152 2.91 7.07 9.76
CA GLN A 152 2.88 7.10 11.23
C GLN A 152 1.88 8.15 11.77
N ARG A 153 1.83 9.34 11.15
CA ARG A 153 0.87 10.39 11.52
C ARG A 153 -0.58 9.96 11.30
N HIS A 154 -0.88 9.30 10.16
CA HIS A 154 -2.22 8.76 9.90
C HIS A 154 -2.58 7.66 10.90
N ALA A 155 -1.67 6.72 11.16
CA ALA A 155 -1.89 5.67 12.15
C ALA A 155 -2.22 6.25 13.53
N HIS A 156 -1.42 7.19 14.02
CA HIS A 156 -1.66 7.84 15.30
C HIS A 156 -3.03 8.55 15.36
N THR A 157 -3.40 9.24 14.26
CA THR A 157 -4.69 9.92 14.18
C THR A 157 -5.87 8.94 14.20
N LEU A 158 -5.74 7.82 13.49
CA LEU A 158 -6.77 6.78 13.44
C LEU A 158 -6.90 6.06 14.79
N GLN A 159 -5.78 5.71 15.42
CA GLN A 159 -5.77 5.07 16.74
C GLN A 159 -6.42 5.97 17.81
N LYS A 160 -6.16 7.28 17.78
CA LYS A 160 -6.79 8.25 18.71
C LYS A 160 -8.29 8.37 18.54
N LYS A 161 -8.83 8.16 17.33
CA LYS A 161 -10.27 8.23 17.08
C LYS A 161 -11.04 7.05 17.69
N GLY A 162 -10.35 6.00 18.16
CA GLY A 162 -10.98 4.80 18.70
C GLY A 162 -11.71 3.96 17.64
N SER A 163 -12.40 2.94 18.09
CA SER A 163 -13.21 2.10 17.20
C SER A 163 -14.51 2.81 16.79
N ALA A 164 -15.01 2.53 15.58
CA ALA A 164 -16.31 3.04 15.13
C ALA A 164 -17.44 2.66 16.10
N ALA A 165 -17.38 1.46 16.72
CA ALA A 165 -18.33 1.02 17.71
C ALA A 165 -18.31 1.90 18.97
N GLN A 166 -17.12 2.24 19.49
CA GLN A 166 -17.00 3.14 20.64
C GLN A 166 -17.51 4.53 20.32
N ASN A 167 -17.16 5.07 19.16
CA ASN A 167 -17.65 6.38 18.72
C ASN A 167 -19.19 6.43 18.60
N LEU A 168 -19.81 5.33 18.17
CA LEU A 168 -21.26 5.22 18.10
C LEU A 168 -21.91 5.18 19.51
N VAL A 169 -21.31 4.44 20.45
CA VAL A 169 -21.76 4.41 21.84
C VAL A 169 -21.66 5.81 22.47
N ASP A 170 -20.51 6.48 22.29
CA ASP A 170 -20.27 7.83 22.83
C ASP A 170 -21.25 8.85 22.23
N PHE A 171 -21.59 8.72 20.94
CA PHE A 171 -22.60 9.54 20.27
C PHE A 171 -23.99 9.32 20.89
N TRP A 172 -24.41 8.06 21.08
CA TRP A 172 -25.69 7.73 21.71
C TRP A 172 -25.79 8.26 23.15
N GLN A 173 -24.72 8.20 23.91
CA GLN A 173 -24.70 8.73 25.28
C GLN A 173 -24.86 10.24 25.34
N LYS A 174 -24.37 10.97 24.34
CA LYS A 174 -24.52 12.46 24.23
C LYS A 174 -25.92 12.91 23.80
N LEU A 175 -26.72 12.01 23.25
CA LEU A 175 -28.10 12.31 22.84
C LEU A 175 -29.15 12.08 23.95
N ARG A 176 -28.73 11.56 25.11
CA ARG A 176 -29.54 11.38 26.30
C ARG A 176 -29.30 12.52 27.30
#